data_8f48326a090b272ea288b6db3238c2a3
#
_entry.id   8f48326a090b272ea288b6db3238c2a3
#
_cell.length_a   1.000
_cell.length_b   1.000
_cell.length_c   1.000
_cell.angle_alpha   90.00
_cell.angle_beta   90.00
_cell.angle_gamma   90.00
#
_symmetry.space_group_name_H-M   'P 1'
#
loop_
_entity.id
_entity.type
_entity.pdbx_description
1 polymer ?
#
loop_
_entity_poly.entity_id
_entity_poly.type
_entity_poly.pdbx_seq_one_letter_code
_entity_poly.pdbx_strand_id
1 'polypeptide(L)'
;MVLVIDAQVAGVSGDMLLCGLVNIGANRSKIIDGIRCAELLCKDVKVKKIDFLDVKKNSLQATELLLEIDDDTHERKGIEIKEIIEKSAEKLKISESAKTFAVKTIETLIHAESKIHGEPEDSVHFHEAANFDTVVDILGTAIALDDLGCFDDDIVVTPVAIG
;
A
#
# COMPACT_ATOMS: atom_id res chain seq x y z
N MET A 1 -13.22 -3.55 18.10
CA MET A 1 -12.93 -2.11 17.75
C MET A 1 -13.63 -1.81 16.43
N VAL A 2 -14.00 -0.59 16.09
CA VAL A 2 -14.47 -0.25 14.74
C VAL A 2 -13.47 0.74 14.15
N LEU A 3 -12.91 0.41 13.00
CA LEU A 3 -12.08 1.33 12.23
C LEU A 3 -12.96 2.11 11.27
N VAL A 4 -12.94 3.44 11.36
CA VAL A 4 -13.66 4.32 10.41
C VAL A 4 -12.65 5.06 9.55
N ILE A 5 -12.78 4.90 8.23
CA ILE A 5 -11.97 5.60 7.23
C ILE A 5 -12.88 6.65 6.56
N ASP A 6 -12.66 7.92 6.90
CA ASP A 6 -13.46 9.03 6.36
C ASP A 6 -12.71 9.71 5.21
N ALA A 7 -13.17 9.44 3.99
CA ALA A 7 -12.61 9.98 2.75
C ALA A 7 -13.48 11.06 2.08
N GLN A 8 -14.50 11.59 2.80
CA GLN A 8 -15.49 12.52 2.21
C GLN A 8 -14.93 13.92 1.97
N VAL A 9 -14.00 14.37 2.79
CA VAL A 9 -13.54 15.78 2.77
C VAL A 9 -12.45 16.02 1.75
N ALA A 10 -11.47 15.11 1.67
CA ALA A 10 -10.25 15.31 0.90
C ALA A 10 -9.85 14.10 0.04
N GLY A 11 -10.71 13.09 -0.06
CA GLY A 11 -10.31 11.81 -0.63
C GLY A 11 -9.34 11.06 0.29
N VAL A 12 -8.66 10.08 -0.27
CA VAL A 12 -7.63 9.29 0.42
C VAL A 12 -6.60 8.82 -0.59
N SER A 13 -5.33 8.84 -0.20
CA SER A 13 -4.22 8.18 -0.92
C SER A 13 -3.66 7.05 -0.05
N GLY A 14 -2.86 6.16 -0.66
CA GLY A 14 -2.28 5.04 0.06
C GLY A 14 -1.38 5.48 1.20
N ASP A 15 -0.51 6.46 0.96
CA ASP A 15 0.37 7.05 1.98
C ASP A 15 -0.41 7.73 3.12
N MET A 16 -1.52 8.43 2.82
CA MET A 16 -2.40 9.02 3.84
C MET A 16 -3.02 7.94 4.73
N LEU A 17 -3.53 6.86 4.13
CA LEU A 17 -4.10 5.74 4.86
C LEU A 17 -3.05 5.06 5.73
N LEU A 18 -1.89 4.76 5.16
CA LEU A 18 -0.78 4.14 5.86
C LEU A 18 -0.30 4.98 7.05
N CYS A 19 -0.10 6.29 6.85
CA CYS A 19 0.26 7.22 7.91
C CYS A 19 -0.82 7.32 8.99
N GLY A 20 -2.10 7.29 8.61
CA GLY A 20 -3.21 7.26 9.55
C GLY A 20 -3.20 6.02 10.44
N LEU A 21 -2.96 4.84 9.86
CA LEU A 21 -2.84 3.58 10.59
C LEU A 21 -1.64 3.58 11.55
N VAL A 22 -0.51 4.12 11.11
CA VAL A 22 0.67 4.31 11.98
C VAL A 22 0.36 5.27 13.13
N ASN A 23 -0.36 6.35 12.87
CA ASN A 23 -0.73 7.33 13.88
C ASN A 23 -1.63 6.76 14.98
N ILE A 24 -2.50 5.79 14.64
CA ILE A 24 -3.36 5.10 15.62
C ILE A 24 -2.70 3.89 16.27
N GLY A 25 -1.42 3.59 15.95
CA GLY A 25 -0.61 2.63 16.69
C GLY A 25 -0.05 1.45 15.93
N ALA A 26 -0.20 1.37 14.60
CA ALA A 26 0.45 0.33 13.81
C ALA A 26 1.98 0.41 13.93
N ASN A 27 2.63 -0.75 14.00
CA ASN A 27 4.06 -0.86 14.27
C ASN A 27 4.89 -0.45 13.05
N ARG A 28 5.55 0.71 13.14
CA ARG A 28 6.40 1.30 12.11
C ARG A 28 7.48 0.32 11.61
N SER A 29 8.14 -0.37 12.54
CA SER A 29 9.23 -1.29 12.18
C SER A 29 8.73 -2.47 11.36
N LYS A 30 7.58 -3.07 11.70
CA LYS A 30 7.00 -4.15 10.91
C LYS A 30 6.69 -3.72 9.48
N ILE A 31 6.17 -2.51 9.31
CA ILE A 31 5.86 -1.95 7.99
C ILE A 31 7.14 -1.73 7.19
N ILE A 32 8.15 -1.09 7.80
CA ILE A 32 9.45 -0.85 7.17
C ILE A 32 10.12 -2.16 6.78
N ASP A 33 10.15 -3.16 7.66
CA ASP A 33 10.70 -4.48 7.37
C ASP A 33 9.97 -5.17 6.22
N GLY A 34 8.65 -4.99 6.15
CA GLY A 34 7.82 -5.49 5.06
C GLY A 34 8.17 -4.87 3.71
N ILE A 35 8.34 -3.56 3.67
CA ILE A 35 8.72 -2.83 2.46
C ILE A 35 10.15 -3.20 2.04
N ARG A 36 11.08 -3.36 2.98
CA ARG A 36 12.43 -3.85 2.70
C ARG A 36 12.43 -5.29 2.17
N CYS A 37 11.53 -6.14 2.65
CA CYS A 37 11.35 -7.49 2.12
C CYS A 37 10.89 -7.45 0.65
N ALA A 38 9.95 -6.57 0.31
CA ALA A 38 9.47 -6.40 -1.05
C ALA A 38 10.55 -5.82 -1.99
N GLU A 39 11.35 -4.86 -1.51
CA GLU A 39 12.51 -4.31 -2.25
C GLU A 39 13.46 -5.42 -2.72
N LEU A 40 13.74 -6.40 -1.85
CA LEU A 40 14.63 -7.53 -2.20
C LEU A 40 14.09 -8.44 -3.31
N LEU A 41 12.79 -8.35 -3.60
CA LEU A 41 12.13 -9.11 -4.68
C LEU A 41 12.04 -8.31 -5.98
N CYS A 42 12.36 -7.03 -5.93
CA CYS A 42 12.30 -6.12 -7.06
C CYS A 42 13.72 -5.74 -7.49
N LYS A 43 14.17 -6.19 -8.68
CA LYS A 43 15.57 -6.07 -9.09
C LYS A 43 16.03 -4.64 -9.40
N ASP A 44 15.10 -3.81 -9.85
CA ASP A 44 15.37 -2.47 -10.39
C ASP A 44 14.94 -1.36 -9.44
N VAL A 45 14.75 -1.68 -8.17
CA VAL A 45 14.31 -0.76 -7.13
C VAL A 45 15.33 -0.70 -6.01
N LYS A 46 15.59 0.51 -5.53
CA LYS A 46 16.36 0.75 -4.32
C LYS A 46 15.66 1.78 -3.43
N VAL A 47 15.21 1.34 -2.28
CA VAL A 47 14.66 2.23 -1.26
C VAL A 47 15.81 2.88 -0.51
N LYS A 48 16.15 4.13 -0.85
CA LYS A 48 17.22 4.91 -0.20
C LYS A 48 16.85 5.25 1.24
N LYS A 49 15.61 5.67 1.44
CA LYS A 49 15.14 6.09 2.74
C LYS A 49 13.67 5.70 2.92
N ILE A 50 13.35 5.20 4.09
CA ILE A 50 11.98 4.97 4.53
C ILE A 50 11.91 5.19 6.03
N ASP A 51 11.01 6.07 6.47
CA ASP A 51 10.74 6.33 7.88
C ASP A 51 9.35 6.97 8.05
N PHE A 52 8.83 6.93 9.26
CA PHE A 52 7.59 7.62 9.64
C PHE A 52 7.93 8.72 10.65
N LEU A 53 7.68 9.96 10.25
CA LEU A 53 8.02 11.14 11.04
C LEU A 53 6.78 11.72 11.72
N ASP A 54 6.92 12.04 13.00
CA ASP A 54 5.90 12.81 13.70
C ASP A 54 6.08 14.29 13.33
N VAL A 55 5.10 14.85 12.65
CA VAL A 55 5.13 16.22 12.14
C VAL A 55 3.97 17.05 12.69
N LYS A 56 4.11 18.37 12.60
CA LYS A 56 3.04 19.28 12.95
C LYS A 56 2.71 20.17 11.75
N LYS A 57 1.51 20.00 11.19
CA LYS A 57 1.01 20.81 10.07
C LYS A 57 -0.23 21.60 10.54
N ASN A 58 -0.23 22.92 10.36
CA ASN A 58 -1.33 23.80 10.76
C ASN A 58 -1.81 23.58 12.21
N SER A 59 -0.87 23.41 13.13
CA SER A 59 -1.11 23.12 14.56
C SER A 59 -1.72 21.74 14.88
N LEU A 60 -1.95 20.91 13.88
CA LEU A 60 -2.37 19.51 14.05
C LEU A 60 -1.17 18.59 14.02
N GLN A 61 -1.15 17.63 14.94
CA GLN A 61 -0.14 16.57 14.96
C GLN A 61 -0.52 15.53 13.89
N ALA A 62 0.47 15.10 13.11
CA ALA A 62 0.29 14.14 12.02
C ALA A 62 1.53 13.25 11.90
N THR A 63 1.37 12.15 11.16
CA THR A 63 2.47 11.29 10.73
C THR A 63 2.72 11.53 9.24
N GLU A 64 3.98 11.59 8.84
CA GLU A 64 4.41 11.74 7.46
C GLU A 64 5.31 10.57 7.07
N LEU A 65 5.03 9.94 5.93
CA LEU A 65 5.91 8.92 5.35
C LEU A 65 7.05 9.63 4.61
N LEU A 66 8.28 9.38 5.05
CA LEU A 66 9.48 9.78 4.35
C LEU A 66 9.93 8.61 3.49
N LEU A 67 9.75 8.71 2.18
CA LEU A 67 10.07 7.66 1.23
C LEU A 67 10.91 8.23 0.09
N GLU A 68 12.12 7.70 -0.07
CA GLU A 68 13.01 8.01 -1.19
C GLU A 68 13.36 6.70 -1.90
N ILE A 69 12.93 6.58 -3.15
CA ILE A 69 13.11 5.38 -3.97
C ILE A 69 13.86 5.76 -5.25
N ASP A 70 14.89 4.99 -5.59
CA ASP A 70 15.38 4.92 -6.96
C ASP A 70 14.62 3.80 -7.66
N ASP A 71 13.81 4.16 -8.62
CA ASP A 71 13.05 3.26 -9.46
C ASP A 71 13.16 3.78 -10.91
N ASP A 72 14.03 3.17 -11.68
CA ASP A 72 14.27 3.55 -13.08
C ASP A 72 13.25 2.92 -14.04
N THR A 73 12.27 2.20 -13.52
CA THR A 73 11.29 1.48 -14.31
C THR A 73 10.08 2.37 -14.62
N HIS A 74 9.84 2.62 -15.90
CA HIS A 74 8.71 3.43 -16.35
C HIS A 74 7.44 2.61 -16.59
N GLU A 75 7.57 1.29 -16.72
CA GLU A 75 6.47 0.37 -16.99
C GLU A 75 6.72 -0.96 -16.27
N ARG A 76 5.70 -1.48 -15.56
CA ARG A 76 5.69 -2.84 -15.01
C ARG A 76 4.38 -3.51 -15.35
N LYS A 77 4.43 -4.81 -15.60
CA LYS A 77 3.20 -5.58 -15.70
C LYS A 77 2.53 -5.66 -14.34
N GLY A 78 1.21 -5.50 -14.33
CA GLY A 78 0.44 -5.62 -13.10
C GLY A 78 0.67 -6.95 -12.38
N ILE A 79 0.84 -8.03 -13.15
CA ILE A 79 1.14 -9.37 -12.63
C ILE A 79 2.48 -9.44 -11.88
N GLU A 80 3.50 -8.67 -12.30
CA GLU A 80 4.81 -8.63 -11.62
C GLU A 80 4.68 -7.96 -10.25
N ILE A 81 3.91 -6.87 -10.16
CA ILE A 81 3.62 -6.20 -8.88
C ILE A 81 2.83 -7.13 -7.96
N LYS A 82 1.83 -7.83 -8.51
CA LYS A 82 1.08 -8.84 -7.75
C LYS A 82 1.99 -9.92 -7.17
N GLU A 83 2.91 -10.47 -7.98
CA GLU A 83 3.87 -11.48 -7.51
C GLU A 83 4.79 -10.97 -6.40
N ILE A 84 5.25 -9.71 -6.46
CA ILE A 84 6.06 -9.10 -5.41
C ILE A 84 5.25 -9.04 -4.11
N ILE A 85 4.00 -8.60 -4.17
CA ILE A 85 3.11 -8.50 -3.01
C ILE A 85 2.85 -9.89 -2.40
N GLU A 86 2.49 -10.89 -3.21
CA GLU A 86 2.22 -12.26 -2.76
C GLU A 86 3.44 -12.88 -2.08
N LYS A 87 4.60 -12.84 -2.74
CA LYS A 87 5.85 -13.41 -2.22
C LYS A 87 6.32 -12.69 -0.95
N SER A 88 6.09 -11.37 -0.86
CA SER A 88 6.40 -10.59 0.35
C SER A 88 5.50 -11.00 1.50
N ALA A 89 4.20 -11.09 1.27
CA ALA A 89 3.22 -11.52 2.27
C ALA A 89 3.54 -12.90 2.84
N GLU A 90 3.93 -13.84 1.98
CA GLU A 90 4.35 -15.20 2.38
C GLU A 90 5.63 -15.20 3.22
N LYS A 91 6.65 -14.45 2.82
CA LYS A 91 7.91 -14.35 3.58
C LYS A 91 7.73 -13.71 4.95
N LEU A 92 6.89 -12.69 5.03
CA LEU A 92 6.58 -11.96 6.25
C LEU A 92 5.64 -12.73 7.18
N LYS A 93 4.95 -13.76 6.66
CA LYS A 93 3.96 -14.56 7.38
C LYS A 93 2.86 -13.69 8.00
N ILE A 94 2.40 -12.67 7.26
CA ILE A 94 1.21 -11.91 7.66
C ILE A 94 -0.02 -12.82 7.61
N SER A 95 -1.11 -12.42 8.25
CA SER A 95 -2.34 -13.25 8.27
C SER A 95 -2.90 -13.50 6.87
N GLU A 96 -3.64 -14.59 6.70
CA GLU A 96 -4.32 -14.90 5.43
C GLU A 96 -5.32 -13.82 5.02
N SER A 97 -5.93 -13.15 5.98
CA SER A 97 -6.81 -12.00 5.75
C SER A 97 -6.05 -10.81 5.16
N ALA A 98 -4.90 -10.47 5.74
CA ALA A 98 -4.03 -9.41 5.25
C ALA A 98 -3.47 -9.73 3.85
N LYS A 99 -3.02 -10.97 3.62
CA LYS A 99 -2.57 -11.43 2.30
C LYS A 99 -3.69 -11.32 1.27
N THR A 100 -4.88 -11.81 1.61
CA THR A 100 -6.06 -11.76 0.73
C THR A 100 -6.43 -10.31 0.40
N PHE A 101 -6.40 -9.41 1.37
CA PHE A 101 -6.63 -7.98 1.16
C PHE A 101 -5.63 -7.39 0.17
N ALA A 102 -4.33 -7.59 0.39
CA ALA A 102 -3.29 -7.04 -0.48
C ALA A 102 -3.41 -7.57 -1.93
N VAL A 103 -3.62 -8.87 -2.08
CA VAL A 103 -3.76 -9.50 -3.40
C VAL A 103 -5.02 -9.01 -4.12
N LYS A 104 -6.17 -8.96 -3.46
CA LYS A 104 -7.40 -8.44 -4.07
C LYS A 104 -7.30 -6.96 -4.44
N THR A 105 -6.56 -6.17 -3.68
CA THR A 105 -6.35 -4.76 -3.99
C THR A 105 -5.59 -4.60 -5.30
N ILE A 106 -4.47 -5.30 -5.48
CA ILE A 106 -3.72 -5.22 -6.74
C ILE A 106 -4.49 -5.85 -7.91
N GLU A 107 -5.24 -6.93 -7.70
CA GLU A 107 -6.12 -7.52 -8.72
C GLU A 107 -7.19 -6.54 -9.20
N THR A 108 -7.75 -5.73 -8.29
CA THR A 108 -8.72 -4.70 -8.63
C THR A 108 -8.10 -3.63 -9.53
N LEU A 109 -6.86 -3.21 -9.24
CA LEU A 109 -6.12 -2.28 -10.09
C LEU A 109 -5.83 -2.88 -11.46
N ILE A 110 -5.34 -4.12 -11.53
CA ILE A 110 -5.09 -4.84 -12.79
C ILE A 110 -6.35 -4.91 -13.64
N HIS A 111 -7.47 -5.25 -13.02
CA HIS A 111 -8.76 -5.33 -13.72
C HIS A 111 -9.21 -3.95 -14.25
N ALA A 112 -9.02 -2.89 -13.48
CA ALA A 112 -9.36 -1.53 -13.91
C ALA A 112 -8.51 -1.08 -15.10
N GLU A 113 -7.20 -1.25 -15.03
CA GLU A 113 -6.25 -0.93 -16.10
C GLU A 113 -6.53 -1.76 -17.37
N SER A 114 -6.76 -3.07 -17.21
CA SER A 114 -7.15 -3.96 -18.31
C SER A 114 -8.38 -3.45 -19.07
N LYS A 115 -9.37 -2.98 -18.34
CA LYS A 115 -10.58 -2.38 -18.97
C LYS A 115 -10.31 -1.06 -19.67
N ILE A 116 -9.50 -0.18 -19.08
CA ILE A 116 -9.18 1.13 -19.64
C ILE A 116 -8.38 0.97 -20.94
N HIS A 117 -7.38 0.09 -20.93
CA HIS A 117 -6.49 -0.11 -22.07
C HIS A 117 -6.99 -1.13 -23.08
N GLY A 118 -8.02 -1.93 -22.74
CA GLY A 118 -8.55 -2.98 -23.60
C GLY A 118 -7.57 -4.16 -23.78
N GLU A 119 -6.68 -4.36 -22.82
CA GLU A 119 -5.66 -5.40 -22.81
C GLU A 119 -6.03 -6.53 -21.83
N PRO A 120 -5.57 -7.78 -22.07
CA PRO A 120 -5.74 -8.87 -21.11
C PRO A 120 -5.03 -8.57 -19.78
N GLU A 121 -5.62 -9.02 -18.66
CA GLU A 121 -5.08 -8.78 -17.29
C GLU A 121 -3.66 -9.33 -17.08
N ASP A 122 -3.29 -10.40 -17.78
CA ASP A 122 -1.96 -11.02 -17.71
C ASP A 122 -0.87 -10.25 -18.47
N SER A 123 -1.25 -9.32 -19.34
CA SER A 123 -0.35 -8.54 -20.18
C SER A 123 -0.40 -7.04 -19.95
N VAL A 124 -1.40 -6.55 -19.22
CA VAL A 124 -1.57 -5.11 -19.00
C VAL A 124 -0.38 -4.51 -18.25
N HIS A 125 0.12 -3.41 -18.79
CA HIS A 125 1.19 -2.62 -18.20
C HIS A 125 0.61 -1.46 -17.39
N PHE A 126 1.17 -1.25 -16.23
CA PHE A 126 0.90 -0.06 -15.44
C PHE A 126 1.84 1.06 -15.89
N HIS A 127 1.31 2.26 -16.00
CA HIS A 127 2.07 3.48 -16.29
C HIS A 127 2.23 4.31 -15.02
N GLU A 128 1.13 4.75 -14.43
CA GLU A 128 1.15 5.56 -13.21
C GLU A 128 1.36 4.71 -11.96
N ALA A 129 0.78 3.52 -11.91
CA ALA A 129 0.91 2.58 -10.79
C ALA A 129 2.10 1.60 -10.95
N ALA A 130 3.01 1.84 -11.91
CA ALA A 130 4.20 1.02 -12.15
C ALA A 130 5.25 1.14 -11.05
N ASN A 131 5.26 2.26 -10.35
CA ASN A 131 6.26 2.59 -9.36
C ASN A 131 6.14 1.72 -8.10
N PHE A 132 7.26 1.53 -7.43
CA PHE A 132 7.33 0.71 -6.21
C PHE A 132 6.52 1.30 -5.04
N ASP A 133 6.15 2.58 -5.08
CA ASP A 133 5.25 3.19 -4.09
C ASP A 133 3.87 2.50 -4.04
N THR A 134 3.36 1.99 -5.17
CA THR A 134 2.15 1.15 -5.18
C THR A 134 2.30 -0.10 -4.31
N VAL A 135 3.47 -0.74 -4.33
CA VAL A 135 3.77 -1.87 -3.43
C VAL A 135 3.82 -1.41 -1.98
N VAL A 136 4.43 -0.25 -1.72
CA VAL A 136 4.50 0.35 -0.38
C VAL A 136 3.11 0.61 0.17
N ASP A 137 2.24 1.22 -0.61
CA ASP A 137 0.88 1.56 -0.23
C ASP A 137 0.03 0.32 0.08
N ILE A 138 0.04 -0.68 -0.80
CA ILE A 138 -0.78 -1.88 -0.65
C ILE A 138 -0.24 -2.79 0.46
N LEU A 139 1.03 -3.16 0.38
CA LEU A 139 1.63 -4.08 1.34
C LEU A 139 1.78 -3.45 2.72
N GLY A 140 2.20 -2.18 2.78
CA GLY A 140 2.32 -1.41 4.02
C GLY A 140 0.97 -1.29 4.75
N THR A 141 -0.10 -0.98 4.00
CA THR A 141 -1.46 -0.91 4.56
C THR A 141 -1.93 -2.28 5.06
N ALA A 142 -1.68 -3.36 4.30
CA ALA A 142 -2.04 -4.72 4.72
C ALA A 142 -1.35 -5.11 6.03
N ILE A 143 -0.04 -4.83 6.15
CA ILE A 143 0.74 -5.08 7.37
C ILE A 143 0.23 -4.24 8.55
N ALA A 144 -0.10 -2.97 8.30
CA ALA A 144 -0.59 -2.07 9.34
C ALA A 144 -1.96 -2.50 9.88
N LEU A 145 -2.90 -2.89 9.00
CA LEU A 145 -4.21 -3.40 9.36
C LEU A 145 -4.10 -4.73 10.13
N ASP A 146 -3.19 -5.61 9.72
CA ASP A 146 -2.92 -6.89 10.38
C ASP A 146 -2.37 -6.69 11.79
N ASP A 147 -1.39 -5.79 11.93
CA ASP A 147 -0.78 -5.46 13.22
C ASP A 147 -1.77 -4.86 14.23
N LEU A 148 -2.74 -4.08 13.72
CA LEU A 148 -3.82 -3.50 14.53
C LEU A 148 -4.96 -4.49 14.82
N GLY A 149 -4.96 -5.68 14.21
CA GLY A 149 -6.06 -6.66 14.34
C GLY A 149 -7.34 -6.24 13.64
N CYS A 150 -7.26 -5.31 12.67
CA CYS A 150 -8.45 -4.75 12.01
C CYS A 150 -9.20 -5.76 11.13
N PHE A 151 -8.58 -6.87 10.74
CA PHE A 151 -9.26 -7.90 9.93
C PHE A 151 -10.24 -8.76 10.73
N ASP A 152 -10.18 -8.71 12.05
CA ASP A 152 -11.12 -9.38 12.95
C ASP A 152 -12.25 -8.46 13.41
N ASP A 153 -12.22 -7.20 12.99
CA ASP A 153 -13.14 -6.13 13.41
C ASP A 153 -13.89 -5.53 12.22
N ASP A 154 -14.90 -4.69 12.52
CA ASP A 154 -15.62 -3.94 11.48
C ASP A 154 -14.79 -2.78 10.94
N ILE A 155 -14.67 -2.70 9.62
CA ILE A 155 -14.10 -1.54 8.91
C ILE A 155 -15.23 -0.83 8.16
N VAL A 156 -15.42 0.43 8.46
CA VAL A 156 -16.42 1.29 7.81
C VAL A 156 -15.69 2.34 6.97
N VAL A 157 -16.00 2.39 5.68
CA VAL A 157 -15.45 3.40 4.77
C VAL A 157 -16.58 4.31 4.31
N THR A 158 -16.37 5.62 4.42
CA THR A 158 -17.32 6.61 3.89
C THR A 158 -17.21 6.69 2.36
N PRO A 159 -18.21 7.26 1.65
CA PRO A 159 -18.05 7.55 0.23
C PRO A 159 -16.81 8.39 -0.04
N VAL A 160 -16.05 8.02 -1.09
CA VAL A 160 -14.83 8.75 -1.45
C VAL A 160 -15.18 9.99 -2.23
N ALA A 161 -14.62 11.15 -1.84
CA ALA A 161 -14.70 12.36 -2.64
C ALA A 161 -13.83 12.20 -3.90
N ILE A 162 -14.48 12.20 -5.05
CA ILE A 162 -13.84 12.28 -6.36
C ILE A 162 -14.02 13.68 -6.90
N GLY A 163 -12.90 14.34 -7.23
CA GLY A 163 -12.89 15.71 -7.73
C GLY A 163 -13.55 15.88 -9.09
#